data_d0eb672d31405bcb31e5edb75d20481c
#
_entry.id   d0eb672d31405bcb31e5edb75d20481c
#
_cell.length_a   1.000
_cell.length_b   1.000
_cell.length_c   1.000
_cell.angle_alpha   90.00
_cell.angle_beta   90.00
_cell.angle_gamma   90.00
#
_symmetry.space_group_name_H-M   'P 1'
#
loop_
_entity.id
_entity.type
_entity.pdbx_description
1 polymer ?
#
loop_
_entity_poly.entity_id
_entity_poly.type
_entity_poly.pdbx_seq_one_letter_code
_entity_poly.pdbx_strand_id
1 'polypeptide(L)'
;MTSTNLPYRTLEEAVEIARGLAPKLRERVAIADEQRRLPAENVRDLVDSGLISLEVPQRFGGAELNLDALIEVTGALAEGCPATGWVYSLWAAHMWLIGQYPEHVQAEVFGDRGSLVSSVVNTVGTPVAVDGGFRWSGRGFFSSGVDHCNWLTAAVDLNPQEPPGDRRWFLLKRSDFEIVDDWHTVGLRGTGSKTIILEDVFIPEDHVVLQKDLSEGKGLGAAMYGSPLYCAAMDFTFSLPIAAPVVGVARAAVKELEGRVRQRLESANYRIAAEQTATFLRIAEASAQIDAARALLLDTARRFCFIPAAEATALNKAECRRNVAFAAQLCRHAANSVYEASGASNLFEGGEMQRLWRDSNAAATHHGAMWDVHGLGYGREAVGLPPAWMTGIKSSEAEPTT
;
A
#
# COMPACT_ATOMS: atom_id res chain seq x y z
N MET A 1 28.39 15.18 4.21
CA MET A 1 27.35 14.20 3.80
C MET A 1 27.84 13.54 2.53
N THR A 2 28.27 12.28 2.59
CA THR A 2 28.74 11.53 1.41
C THR A 2 27.54 11.23 0.53
N SER A 3 27.48 11.86 -0.64
CA SER A 3 26.51 11.55 -1.71
C SER A 3 26.72 10.10 -2.14
N THR A 4 26.09 9.19 -1.46
CA THR A 4 26.03 7.80 -1.91
C THR A 4 24.97 7.72 -3.01
N ASN A 5 25.40 7.57 -4.25
CA ASN A 5 24.53 7.44 -5.40
C ASN A 5 23.60 6.22 -5.22
N LEU A 6 22.28 6.43 -5.34
CA LEU A 6 21.33 5.33 -5.56
C LEU A 6 21.70 4.62 -6.86
N PRO A 7 21.44 3.31 -6.97
CA PRO A 7 21.72 2.55 -8.19
C PRO A 7 20.76 2.84 -9.34
N TYR A 8 19.81 3.77 -9.15
CA TYR A 8 18.82 4.19 -10.14
C TYR A 8 18.51 5.69 -10.02
N ARG A 9 18.04 6.29 -11.11
CA ARG A 9 17.57 7.68 -11.20
C ARG A 9 16.25 7.82 -11.94
N THR A 10 15.85 6.78 -12.67
CA THR A 10 14.62 6.78 -13.48
C THR A 10 13.68 5.68 -13.01
N LEU A 11 12.41 5.80 -13.43
CA LEU A 11 11.39 4.79 -13.22
C LEU A 11 11.84 3.44 -13.80
N GLU A 12 12.37 3.45 -15.03
CA GLU A 12 12.77 2.24 -15.75
C GLU A 12 13.87 1.48 -15.00
N GLU A 13 14.88 2.20 -14.51
CA GLU A 13 15.97 1.62 -13.72
C GLU A 13 15.46 1.02 -12.40
N ALA A 14 14.57 1.72 -11.69
CA ALA A 14 13.97 1.23 -10.44
C ALA A 14 13.13 -0.03 -10.66
N VAL A 15 12.35 -0.06 -11.74
CA VAL A 15 11.54 -1.23 -12.13
C VAL A 15 12.42 -2.42 -12.51
N GLU A 16 13.54 -2.20 -13.20
CA GLU A 16 14.49 -3.26 -13.54
C GLU A 16 15.09 -3.90 -12.28
N ILE A 17 15.48 -3.09 -11.29
CA ILE A 17 15.93 -3.58 -9.99
C ILE A 17 14.84 -4.41 -9.30
N ALA A 18 13.61 -3.92 -9.26
CA ALA A 18 12.49 -4.62 -8.64
C ALA A 18 12.21 -5.98 -9.32
N ARG A 19 12.27 -6.03 -10.66
CA ARG A 19 12.15 -7.27 -11.43
C ARG A 19 13.29 -8.24 -11.13
N GLY A 20 14.51 -7.73 -10.95
CA GLY A 20 15.67 -8.53 -10.56
C GLY A 20 15.55 -9.16 -9.18
N LEU A 21 14.82 -8.52 -8.25
CA LEU A 21 14.54 -9.07 -6.93
C LEU A 21 13.40 -10.11 -6.92
N ALA A 22 12.44 -10.01 -7.82
CA ALA A 22 11.22 -10.83 -7.81
C ALA A 22 11.46 -12.35 -7.72
N PRO A 23 12.45 -12.96 -8.42
CA PRO A 23 12.74 -14.39 -8.27
C PRO A 23 13.17 -14.78 -6.86
N LYS A 24 14.06 -14.00 -6.23
CA LYS A 24 14.53 -14.24 -4.84
C LYS A 24 13.39 -14.11 -3.83
N LEU A 25 12.52 -13.12 -4.03
CA LEU A 25 11.35 -12.91 -3.19
C LEU A 25 10.39 -14.10 -3.30
N ARG A 26 10.19 -14.65 -4.50
CA ARG A 26 9.34 -15.83 -4.73
C ARG A 26 9.84 -17.07 -4.00
N GLU A 27 11.13 -17.31 -3.98
CA GLU A 27 11.72 -18.45 -3.25
C GLU A 27 11.40 -18.41 -1.74
N ARG A 28 11.18 -17.23 -1.17
CA ARG A 28 10.96 -17.00 0.27
C ARG A 28 9.50 -16.77 0.65
N VAL A 29 8.57 -16.84 -0.30
CA VAL A 29 7.15 -16.55 -0.02
C VAL A 29 6.56 -17.51 1.03
N ALA A 30 6.90 -18.80 0.97
CA ALA A 30 6.42 -19.78 1.94
C ALA A 30 6.89 -19.44 3.37
N ILE A 31 8.11 -18.98 3.52
CA ILE A 31 8.68 -18.55 4.80
C ILE A 31 7.92 -17.32 5.32
N ALA A 32 7.63 -16.34 4.45
CA ALA A 32 6.83 -15.18 4.83
C ALA A 32 5.42 -15.55 5.29
N ASP A 33 4.75 -16.47 4.59
CA ASP A 33 3.41 -16.95 4.92
C ASP A 33 3.41 -17.68 6.29
N GLU A 34 4.39 -18.56 6.53
CA GLU A 34 4.52 -19.31 7.79
C GLU A 34 4.88 -18.41 8.97
N GLN A 35 5.88 -17.54 8.82
CA GLN A 35 6.35 -16.64 9.89
C GLN A 35 5.39 -15.48 10.16
N ARG A 36 4.40 -15.24 9.30
CA ARG A 36 3.46 -14.11 9.39
C ARG A 36 4.17 -12.75 9.51
N ARG A 37 5.31 -12.63 8.81
CA ARG A 37 6.12 -11.41 8.65
C ARG A 37 7.08 -11.60 7.48
N LEU A 38 7.64 -10.51 6.99
CA LEU A 38 8.66 -10.60 5.95
C LEU A 38 9.91 -11.29 6.51
N PRO A 39 10.56 -12.19 5.74
CA PRO A 39 11.91 -12.65 6.06
C PRO A 39 12.89 -11.47 6.11
N ALA A 40 13.85 -11.51 7.03
CA ALA A 40 14.86 -10.45 7.17
C ALA A 40 15.69 -10.25 5.88
N GLU A 41 15.85 -11.32 5.10
CA GLU A 41 16.51 -11.29 3.79
C GLU A 41 15.76 -10.43 2.77
N ASN A 42 14.40 -10.49 2.74
CA ASN A 42 13.59 -9.64 1.86
C ASN A 42 13.76 -8.17 2.22
N VAL A 43 13.79 -7.87 3.51
CA VAL A 43 13.98 -6.50 4.02
C VAL A 43 15.38 -5.99 3.64
N ARG A 44 16.42 -6.80 3.83
CA ARG A 44 17.79 -6.45 3.41
C ARG A 44 17.88 -6.21 1.91
N ASP A 45 17.32 -7.10 1.09
CA ASP A 45 17.31 -6.94 -0.37
C ASP A 45 16.64 -5.62 -0.78
N LEU A 46 15.53 -5.21 -0.12
CA LEU A 46 14.87 -3.93 -0.39
C LEU A 46 15.71 -2.72 0.03
N VAL A 47 16.35 -2.77 1.20
CA VAL A 47 17.22 -1.69 1.70
C VAL A 47 18.48 -1.57 0.84
N ASP A 48 19.16 -2.68 0.57
CA ASP A 48 20.40 -2.72 -0.22
C ASP A 48 20.19 -2.28 -1.67
N SER A 49 19.02 -2.57 -2.23
CA SER A 49 18.64 -2.11 -3.57
C SER A 49 18.39 -0.61 -3.65
N GLY A 50 18.22 0.07 -2.50
CA GLY A 50 17.86 1.48 -2.43
C GLY A 50 16.40 1.80 -2.75
N LEU A 51 15.56 0.81 -3.07
CA LEU A 51 14.14 1.03 -3.45
C LEU A 51 13.32 1.69 -2.35
N ILE A 52 13.68 1.51 -1.07
CA ILE A 52 13.04 2.23 0.05
C ILE A 52 13.14 3.75 -0.09
N SER A 53 14.19 4.23 -0.77
CA SER A 53 14.42 5.66 -0.99
C SER A 53 13.75 6.21 -2.26
N LEU A 54 12.75 5.48 -2.83
CA LEU A 54 12.08 5.87 -4.08
C LEU A 54 11.45 7.27 -4.00
N GLU A 55 10.72 7.54 -2.93
CA GLU A 55 10.02 8.80 -2.69
C GLU A 55 10.74 9.74 -1.70
N VAL A 56 11.88 9.32 -1.13
CA VAL A 56 12.71 10.17 -0.25
C VAL A 56 13.22 11.37 -1.04
N PRO A 57 13.23 12.59 -0.44
CA PRO A 57 13.74 13.80 -1.11
C PRO A 57 15.19 13.66 -1.56
N GLN A 58 15.52 14.22 -2.72
CA GLN A 58 16.89 14.17 -3.27
C GLN A 58 17.94 14.74 -2.33
N ARG A 59 17.58 15.79 -1.57
CA ARG A 59 18.50 16.41 -0.58
C ARG A 59 18.93 15.45 0.55
N PHE A 60 18.13 14.40 0.81
CA PHE A 60 18.47 13.32 1.74
C PHE A 60 19.00 12.07 1.03
N GLY A 61 19.34 12.19 -0.25
CA GLY A 61 19.91 11.09 -1.05
C GLY A 61 18.91 10.15 -1.66
N GLY A 62 17.61 10.49 -1.64
CA GLY A 62 16.54 9.73 -2.30
C GLY A 62 16.45 9.99 -3.81
N ALA A 63 15.56 9.25 -4.49
CA ALA A 63 15.31 9.41 -5.91
C ALA A 63 14.22 10.45 -6.20
N GLU A 64 13.30 10.67 -5.27
CA GLU A 64 12.16 11.59 -5.39
C GLU A 64 11.33 11.34 -6.66
N LEU A 65 11.12 10.05 -6.98
CA LEU A 65 10.32 9.63 -8.11
C LEU A 65 8.83 9.73 -7.81
N ASN A 66 8.05 9.94 -8.88
CA ASN A 66 6.60 10.13 -8.78
C ASN A 66 5.84 8.82 -8.55
N LEU A 67 4.53 8.94 -8.29
CA LEU A 67 3.61 7.86 -7.96
C LEU A 67 3.51 6.76 -9.04
N ASP A 68 3.77 7.06 -10.30
CA ASP A 68 3.82 6.04 -11.36
C ASP A 68 5.01 5.08 -11.17
N ALA A 69 6.15 5.57 -10.67
CA ALA A 69 7.27 4.72 -10.29
C ALA A 69 6.92 3.81 -9.11
N LEU A 70 6.25 4.35 -8.09
CA LEU A 70 5.77 3.55 -6.96
C LEU A 70 4.86 2.40 -7.42
N ILE A 71 3.91 2.66 -8.32
CA ILE A 71 2.99 1.65 -8.85
C ILE A 71 3.74 0.53 -9.57
N GLU A 72 4.65 0.88 -10.47
CA GLU A 72 5.37 -0.09 -11.28
C GLU A 72 6.35 -0.93 -10.46
N VAL A 73 7.12 -0.30 -9.57
CA VAL A 73 8.05 -0.99 -8.66
C VAL A 73 7.28 -1.93 -7.73
N THR A 74 6.20 -1.44 -7.13
CA THR A 74 5.34 -2.27 -6.26
C THR A 74 4.77 -3.47 -7.00
N GLY A 75 4.25 -3.25 -8.22
CA GLY A 75 3.70 -4.33 -9.04
C GLY A 75 4.74 -5.40 -9.36
N ALA A 76 5.98 -5.02 -9.66
CA ALA A 76 7.08 -5.94 -9.92
C ALA A 76 7.49 -6.75 -8.68
N LEU A 77 7.58 -6.11 -7.50
CA LEU A 77 7.88 -6.78 -6.23
C LEU A 77 6.75 -7.74 -5.81
N ALA A 78 5.49 -7.31 -5.96
CA ALA A 78 4.32 -8.10 -5.58
C ALA A 78 4.14 -9.35 -6.48
N GLU A 79 4.60 -9.30 -7.73
CA GLU A 79 4.66 -10.46 -8.62
C GLU A 79 5.62 -11.54 -8.08
N GLY A 80 6.68 -11.14 -7.40
CA GLY A 80 7.59 -12.05 -6.70
C GLY A 80 7.02 -12.54 -5.37
N CYS A 81 6.58 -11.60 -4.52
CA CYS A 81 6.02 -11.88 -3.20
C CYS A 81 4.93 -10.85 -2.86
N PRO A 82 3.65 -11.28 -2.80
CA PRO A 82 2.52 -10.40 -2.48
C PRO A 82 2.71 -9.58 -1.20
N ALA A 83 3.14 -10.23 -0.12
CA ALA A 83 3.38 -9.58 1.17
C ALA A 83 4.50 -8.54 1.10
N THR A 84 5.59 -8.84 0.38
CA THR A 84 6.71 -7.89 0.20
C THR A 84 6.26 -6.68 -0.62
N GLY A 85 5.52 -6.89 -1.72
CA GLY A 85 4.99 -5.77 -2.51
C GLY A 85 4.01 -4.90 -1.72
N TRP A 86 3.13 -5.52 -0.92
CA TRP A 86 2.21 -4.79 -0.04
C TRP A 86 2.95 -3.92 0.98
N VAL A 87 3.88 -4.51 1.73
CA VAL A 87 4.63 -3.79 2.76
C VAL A 87 5.50 -2.69 2.14
N TYR A 88 6.17 -2.99 1.02
CA TYR A 88 6.98 -2.02 0.30
C TYR A 88 6.18 -0.79 -0.13
N SER A 89 4.99 -0.98 -0.72
CA SER A 89 4.17 0.12 -1.21
C SER A 89 3.78 1.11 -0.09
N LEU A 90 3.53 0.58 1.10
CA LEU A 90 3.22 1.39 2.28
C LEU A 90 4.46 2.08 2.83
N TRP A 91 5.58 1.34 2.99
CA TRP A 91 6.83 1.96 3.47
C TRP A 91 7.28 3.10 2.58
N ALA A 92 7.23 2.94 1.25
CA ALA A 92 7.60 4.00 0.32
C ALA A 92 6.67 5.23 0.45
N ALA A 93 5.35 5.03 0.50
CA ALA A 93 4.39 6.13 0.73
C ALA A 93 4.60 6.83 2.08
N HIS A 94 5.03 6.10 3.11
CA HIS A 94 5.35 6.71 4.39
C HIS A 94 6.62 7.56 4.33
N MET A 95 7.59 7.27 3.45
CA MET A 95 8.73 8.16 3.22
C MET A 95 8.31 9.51 2.66
N TRP A 96 7.30 9.53 1.76
CA TRP A 96 6.68 10.80 1.34
C TRP A 96 6.10 11.57 2.54
N LEU A 97 5.41 10.87 3.46
CA LEU A 97 4.84 11.50 4.64
C LEU A 97 5.93 12.11 5.55
N ILE A 98 7.03 11.39 5.76
CA ILE A 98 8.17 11.91 6.53
C ILE A 98 8.70 13.19 5.92
N GLY A 99 8.76 13.30 4.60
CA GLY A 99 9.15 14.54 3.90
C GLY A 99 8.23 15.75 4.15
N GLN A 100 7.11 15.56 4.84
CA GLN A 100 6.18 16.64 5.24
C GLN A 100 6.41 17.17 6.66
N TYR A 101 7.32 16.53 7.44
CA TYR A 101 7.68 16.98 8.78
C TYR A 101 8.75 18.09 8.73
N PRO A 102 9.05 18.78 9.87
CA PRO A 102 10.17 19.71 9.96
C PRO A 102 11.51 19.09 9.54
N GLU A 103 12.42 19.89 8.98
CA GLU A 103 13.68 19.40 8.40
C GLU A 103 14.53 18.58 9.38
N HIS A 104 14.59 18.97 10.66
CA HIS A 104 15.36 18.24 11.66
C HIS A 104 14.73 16.84 11.95
N VAL A 105 13.40 16.72 11.95
CA VAL A 105 12.69 15.45 12.10
C VAL A 105 12.95 14.56 10.87
N GLN A 106 12.92 15.15 9.67
CA GLN A 106 13.31 14.42 8.46
C GLN A 106 14.74 13.90 8.54
N ALA A 107 15.67 14.73 9.06
CA ALA A 107 17.08 14.34 9.23
C ALA A 107 17.24 13.19 10.24
N GLU A 108 16.41 13.10 11.27
CA GLU A 108 16.42 11.96 12.21
C GLU A 108 16.03 10.66 11.49
N VAL A 109 15.01 10.69 10.62
CA VAL A 109 14.53 9.49 9.93
C VAL A 109 15.42 9.14 8.74
N PHE A 110 15.71 10.09 7.85
CA PHE A 110 16.47 9.86 6.61
C PHE A 110 17.97 9.78 6.83
N GLY A 111 18.46 10.16 8.03
CA GLY A 111 19.86 10.03 8.41
C GLY A 111 20.37 8.59 8.46
N ASP A 112 19.46 7.63 8.70
CA ASP A 112 19.70 6.20 8.57
C ASP A 112 19.00 5.68 7.31
N ARG A 113 19.77 5.18 6.35
CA ARG A 113 19.25 4.58 5.10
C ARG A 113 18.44 3.29 5.30
N GLY A 114 18.65 2.64 6.44
CA GLY A 114 17.88 1.48 6.88
C GLY A 114 16.56 1.85 7.55
N SER A 115 16.24 3.15 7.68
CA SER A 115 14.98 3.57 8.28
C SER A 115 13.78 3.05 7.51
N LEU A 116 12.90 2.37 8.22
CA LEU A 116 11.62 1.86 7.74
C LEU A 116 10.51 2.42 8.60
N VAL A 117 9.47 2.92 7.95
CA VAL A 117 8.34 3.59 8.61
C VAL A 117 7.07 2.79 8.36
N SER A 118 6.48 2.20 9.40
CA SER A 118 5.13 1.63 9.34
C SER A 118 4.08 2.69 9.68
N SER A 119 2.80 2.36 9.54
CA SER A 119 1.74 3.24 9.97
C SER A 119 0.54 2.51 10.54
N VAL A 120 -0.27 3.25 11.32
CA VAL A 120 -1.60 2.87 11.75
C VAL A 120 -2.58 4.00 11.49
N VAL A 121 -3.72 3.66 10.92
CA VAL A 121 -4.82 4.61 10.65
C VAL A 121 -6.09 4.30 11.45
N ASN A 122 -6.17 3.08 11.96
CA ASN A 122 -7.20 2.61 12.88
C ASN A 122 -6.62 2.61 14.29
N THR A 123 -6.99 3.61 15.08
CA THR A 123 -6.43 3.82 16.42
C THR A 123 -7.55 3.90 17.46
N VAL A 124 -7.23 3.49 18.69
CA VAL A 124 -8.05 3.64 19.89
C VAL A 124 -7.24 4.41 20.93
N GLY A 125 -7.90 5.30 21.67
CA GLY A 125 -7.27 6.25 22.57
C GLY A 125 -6.94 7.56 21.86
N THR A 126 -7.14 8.68 22.56
CA THR A 126 -6.93 10.03 22.04
C THR A 126 -5.72 10.65 22.72
N PRO A 127 -4.72 11.15 21.98
CA PRO A 127 -3.62 11.92 22.54
C PRO A 127 -4.14 13.16 23.28
N VAL A 128 -3.53 13.46 24.43
CA VAL A 128 -3.85 14.62 25.25
C VAL A 128 -2.72 15.64 25.08
N ALA A 129 -3.08 16.89 24.73
CA ALA A 129 -2.11 17.97 24.64
C ALA A 129 -1.50 18.27 26.01
N VAL A 130 -0.18 18.40 26.04
CA VAL A 130 0.62 18.77 27.22
C VAL A 130 1.66 19.81 26.80
N ASP A 131 2.42 20.35 27.77
CA ASP A 131 3.48 21.30 27.45
C ASP A 131 4.52 20.66 26.50
N GLY A 132 4.76 21.31 25.36
CA GLY A 132 5.71 20.90 24.33
C GLY A 132 5.28 19.73 23.43
N GLY A 133 4.04 19.21 23.54
CA GLY A 133 3.58 18.11 22.69
C GLY A 133 2.32 17.42 23.16
N PHE A 134 2.33 16.10 23.06
CA PHE A 134 1.18 15.24 23.38
C PHE A 134 1.61 14.05 24.23
N ARG A 135 0.70 13.57 25.09
CA ARG A 135 0.81 12.26 25.73
C ARG A 135 -0.29 11.33 25.22
N TRP A 136 0.10 10.11 24.89
CA TRP A 136 -0.83 9.13 24.33
C TRP A 136 -0.65 7.74 24.92
N SER A 137 -1.79 7.18 25.40
CA SER A 137 -1.95 5.75 25.65
C SER A 137 -3.03 5.22 24.72
N GLY A 138 -2.75 4.13 24.01
CA GLY A 138 -3.70 3.64 23.04
C GLY A 138 -3.24 2.40 22.29
N ARG A 139 -3.96 2.08 21.23
CA ARG A 139 -3.67 0.95 20.33
C ARG A 139 -3.84 1.38 18.89
N GLY A 140 -3.02 0.79 18.02
CA GLY A 140 -3.16 0.92 16.58
C GLY A 140 -3.22 -0.45 15.93
N PHE A 141 -4.08 -0.61 14.93
CA PHE A 141 -4.34 -1.88 14.27
C PHE A 141 -3.86 -1.85 12.82
N PHE A 142 -3.50 -3.03 12.30
CA PHE A 142 -3.09 -3.24 10.91
C PHE A 142 -1.78 -2.53 10.52
N SER A 143 -0.77 -2.53 11.41
CA SER A 143 0.55 -1.93 11.15
C SER A 143 1.41 -2.84 10.27
N SER A 144 1.27 -2.73 8.95
CA SER A 144 1.97 -3.60 8.00
C SER A 144 3.49 -3.43 8.06
N GLY A 145 4.22 -4.55 8.17
CA GLY A 145 5.68 -4.58 8.21
C GLY A 145 6.30 -4.05 9.49
N VAL A 146 5.52 -3.82 10.55
CA VAL A 146 5.96 -3.18 11.81
C VAL A 146 7.09 -3.94 12.51
N ASP A 147 7.21 -5.25 12.32
CA ASP A 147 8.30 -6.05 12.90
C ASP A 147 9.71 -5.55 12.53
N HIS A 148 9.83 -4.83 11.41
CA HIS A 148 11.11 -4.37 10.85
C HIS A 148 11.30 -2.86 10.92
N CYS A 149 10.30 -2.12 11.42
CA CYS A 149 10.32 -0.67 11.41
C CYS A 149 11.02 -0.07 12.62
N ASN A 150 11.79 0.98 12.40
CA ASN A 150 12.37 1.85 13.44
C ASN A 150 11.46 3.02 13.77
N TRP A 151 10.51 3.33 12.90
CA TRP A 151 9.56 4.42 13.05
C TRP A 151 8.14 3.98 12.76
N LEU A 152 7.19 4.68 13.35
CA LEU A 152 5.77 4.48 13.15
C LEU A 152 5.07 5.83 12.98
N THR A 153 4.21 5.96 11.98
CA THR A 153 3.27 7.08 11.91
C THR A 153 1.88 6.62 12.33
N ALA A 154 1.19 7.42 13.12
CA ALA A 154 -0.15 7.10 13.59
C ALA A 154 -1.14 8.24 13.29
N ALA A 155 -2.20 7.93 12.54
CA ALA A 155 -3.25 8.89 12.25
C ALA A 155 -4.34 8.83 13.33
N VAL A 156 -4.50 9.91 14.08
CA VAL A 156 -5.50 10.02 15.15
C VAL A 156 -6.36 11.24 14.93
N ASP A 157 -7.65 11.09 15.09
CA ASP A 157 -8.60 12.20 15.11
C ASP A 157 -8.75 12.67 16.56
N LEU A 158 -8.32 13.89 16.83
CA LEU A 158 -8.39 14.47 18.18
C LEU A 158 -9.81 14.94 18.53
N ASN A 159 -10.68 15.10 17.53
CA ASN A 159 -12.05 15.57 17.71
C ASN A 159 -13.04 14.75 16.85
N PRO A 160 -13.19 13.44 17.09
CA PRO A 160 -13.97 12.56 16.24
C PRO A 160 -15.48 12.87 16.27
N GLN A 161 -15.96 13.67 17.22
CA GLN A 161 -17.35 14.05 17.34
C GLN A 161 -17.72 15.27 16.47
N GLU A 162 -16.75 16.00 15.95
CA GLU A 162 -16.94 17.24 15.19
C GLU A 162 -16.32 17.12 13.77
N PRO A 163 -16.97 16.44 12.82
CA PRO A 163 -16.49 16.41 11.44
C PRO A 163 -16.38 17.81 10.82
N PRO A 164 -15.30 18.13 10.07
CA PRO A 164 -14.34 17.20 9.47
C PRO A 164 -13.22 16.69 10.38
N GLY A 165 -13.28 16.90 11.70
CA GLY A 165 -12.31 16.40 12.66
C GLY A 165 -10.96 17.15 12.66
N ASP A 166 -10.18 16.93 13.71
CA ASP A 166 -8.77 17.37 13.82
C ASP A 166 -7.86 16.14 13.71
N ARG A 167 -7.74 15.59 12.50
CA ARG A 167 -6.93 14.40 12.26
C ARG A 167 -5.47 14.77 12.06
N ARG A 168 -4.60 14.16 12.86
CA ARG A 168 -3.16 14.41 12.87
C ARG A 168 -2.37 13.12 12.70
N TRP A 169 -1.17 13.25 12.15
CA TRP A 169 -0.20 12.19 12.01
C TRP A 169 0.93 12.39 13.02
N PHE A 170 1.03 11.45 13.94
CA PHE A 170 2.02 11.42 15.01
C PHE A 170 3.17 10.51 14.60
N LEU A 171 4.41 10.96 14.70
CA LEU A 171 5.61 10.18 14.44
C LEU A 171 6.19 9.66 15.75
N LEU A 172 6.42 8.35 15.81
CA LEU A 172 6.85 7.59 16.98
C LEU A 172 8.12 6.80 16.66
N LYS A 173 9.00 6.65 17.65
CA LYS A 173 10.19 5.79 17.57
C LYS A 173 9.82 4.35 17.89
N ARG A 174 10.64 3.40 17.46
CA ARG A 174 10.44 1.96 17.78
C ARG A 174 10.37 1.70 19.28
N SER A 175 11.07 2.49 20.10
CA SER A 175 11.04 2.39 21.56
C SER A 175 9.72 2.76 22.20
N ASP A 176 8.84 3.44 21.50
CA ASP A 176 7.65 4.08 22.05
C ASP A 176 6.41 3.16 22.02
N PHE A 177 6.51 1.99 21.40
CA PHE A 177 5.38 1.08 21.27
C PHE A 177 5.79 -0.39 21.39
N GLU A 178 4.85 -1.20 21.86
CA GLU A 178 4.94 -2.65 21.84
C GLU A 178 4.20 -3.23 20.63
N ILE A 179 4.67 -4.38 20.12
CA ILE A 179 4.06 -5.11 19.02
C ILE A 179 3.37 -6.36 19.57
N VAL A 180 2.09 -6.52 19.26
CA VAL A 180 1.32 -7.73 19.63
C VAL A 180 1.32 -8.68 18.44
N ASP A 181 1.73 -9.94 18.65
CA ASP A 181 1.76 -10.97 17.60
C ASP A 181 0.37 -11.59 17.37
N ASP A 182 -0.57 -10.80 16.84
CA ASP A 182 -1.97 -11.15 16.63
C ASP A 182 -2.36 -11.33 15.15
N TRP A 183 -1.41 -11.22 14.19
CA TRP A 183 -1.69 -11.27 12.76
C TRP A 183 -1.91 -12.72 12.26
N HIS A 184 -3.08 -13.31 12.58
CA HIS A 184 -3.50 -14.64 12.15
C HIS A 184 -4.62 -14.53 11.10
N THR A 185 -4.25 -14.40 9.83
CA THR A 185 -5.17 -14.06 8.73
C THR A 185 -5.21 -15.14 7.66
N VAL A 186 -6.24 -15.09 6.81
CA VAL A 186 -6.42 -16.02 5.69
C VAL A 186 -5.45 -15.72 4.54
N GLY A 187 -5.13 -14.45 4.28
CA GLY A 187 -4.21 -14.01 3.23
C GLY A 187 -3.37 -12.81 3.68
N LEU A 188 -2.37 -12.42 2.88
CA LEU A 188 -1.37 -11.43 3.23
C LEU A 188 -0.70 -11.70 4.59
N ARG A 189 -0.54 -12.97 4.94
CA ARG A 189 0.02 -13.38 6.23
C ARG A 189 1.41 -12.81 6.47
N GLY A 190 2.25 -12.85 5.42
CA GLY A 190 3.62 -12.35 5.47
C GLY A 190 3.76 -10.83 5.63
N THR A 191 2.68 -10.05 5.61
CA THR A 191 2.76 -8.60 5.87
C THR A 191 3.01 -8.27 7.34
N GLY A 192 2.68 -9.18 8.27
CA GLY A 192 2.80 -8.91 9.70
C GLY A 192 2.10 -7.62 10.11
N SER A 193 0.85 -7.42 9.63
CA SER A 193 0.09 -6.19 9.90
C SER A 193 -0.47 -6.17 11.31
N LYS A 194 0.43 -6.23 12.27
CA LYS A 194 0.17 -6.46 13.70
C LYS A 194 -0.38 -5.23 14.41
N THR A 195 -0.94 -5.47 15.59
CA THR A 195 -1.38 -4.45 16.53
C THR A 195 -0.18 -3.85 17.27
N ILE A 196 -0.21 -2.53 17.51
CA ILE A 196 0.73 -1.84 18.40
C ILE A 196 0.01 -1.31 19.64
N ILE A 197 0.74 -1.22 20.75
CA ILE A 197 0.27 -0.66 22.01
C ILE A 197 1.20 0.46 22.44
N LEU A 198 0.62 1.57 22.88
CA LEU A 198 1.33 2.71 23.46
C LEU A 198 0.88 2.89 24.93
N GLU A 199 1.84 3.13 25.79
CA GLU A 199 1.61 3.38 27.22
C GLU A 199 2.29 4.68 27.66
N ASP A 200 1.50 5.72 27.89
CA ASP A 200 1.92 7.06 28.36
C ASP A 200 3.10 7.68 27.58
N VAL A 201 3.08 7.54 26.26
CA VAL A 201 4.16 8.00 25.37
C VAL A 201 4.07 9.51 25.19
N PHE A 202 5.19 10.21 25.37
CA PHE A 202 5.33 11.62 25.04
C PHE A 202 5.76 11.77 23.58
N ILE A 203 5.02 12.58 22.82
CA ILE A 203 5.29 12.88 21.40
C ILE A 203 5.48 14.37 21.28
N PRO A 204 6.67 14.83 20.84
CA PRO A 204 6.96 16.25 20.65
C PRO A 204 6.02 16.90 19.62
N GLU A 205 5.72 18.18 19.76
CA GLU A 205 4.82 18.90 18.83
C GLU A 205 5.35 18.92 17.40
N ASP A 206 6.66 18.97 17.19
CA ASP A 206 7.32 18.93 15.88
C ASP A 206 7.28 17.54 15.21
N HIS A 207 6.90 16.49 15.95
CA HIS A 207 6.61 15.13 15.46
C HIS A 207 5.13 14.94 15.09
N VAL A 208 4.39 16.04 14.89
CA VAL A 208 2.96 16.01 14.57
C VAL A 208 2.66 16.89 13.36
N VAL A 209 1.98 16.33 12.36
CA VAL A 209 1.50 17.10 11.19
C VAL A 209 -0.02 16.95 11.02
N LEU A 210 -0.67 18.04 10.57
CA LEU A 210 -2.10 18.08 10.39
C LEU A 210 -2.48 17.47 9.02
N GLN A 211 -3.33 16.45 9.00
CA GLN A 211 -3.76 15.80 7.75
C GLN A 211 -4.40 16.80 6.77
N LYS A 212 -5.17 17.74 7.27
CA LYS A 212 -5.79 18.78 6.45
C LYS A 212 -4.76 19.56 5.63
N ASP A 213 -3.64 19.93 6.26
CA ASP A 213 -2.57 20.67 5.58
C ASP A 213 -1.93 19.85 4.44
N LEU A 214 -1.77 18.54 4.65
CA LEU A 214 -1.26 17.62 3.63
C LEU A 214 -2.25 17.46 2.46
N SER A 215 -3.54 17.50 2.74
CA SER A 215 -4.60 17.40 1.72
C SER A 215 -4.87 18.71 0.98
N GLU A 216 -4.42 19.85 1.55
CA GLU A 216 -4.58 21.20 0.98
C GLU A 216 -3.28 21.80 0.42
N GLY A 217 -2.16 21.06 0.43
CA GLY A 217 -0.86 21.50 -0.07
C GLY A 217 -0.14 22.50 0.83
N LYS A 218 -0.46 22.51 2.11
CA LYS A 218 0.16 23.33 3.14
C LYS A 218 1.23 22.58 3.95
N GLY A 219 1.51 21.32 3.59
CA GLY A 219 2.57 20.52 4.17
C GLY A 219 3.95 21.15 3.92
N LEU A 220 4.89 20.97 4.85
CA LEU A 220 6.23 21.56 4.75
C LEU A 220 7.00 21.06 3.52
N GLY A 221 6.80 19.80 3.10
CA GLY A 221 7.45 19.22 1.94
C GLY A 221 7.16 19.98 0.64
N ALA A 222 5.92 20.45 0.44
CA ALA A 222 5.57 21.25 -0.72
C ALA A 222 6.39 22.55 -0.80
N ALA A 223 6.53 23.24 0.32
CA ALA A 223 7.30 24.49 0.40
C ALA A 223 8.82 24.24 0.29
N MET A 224 9.32 23.10 0.79
CA MET A 224 10.75 22.80 0.83
C MET A 224 11.29 22.24 -0.49
N TYR A 225 10.50 21.43 -1.21
CA TYR A 225 10.97 20.69 -2.38
C TYR A 225 10.37 21.20 -3.69
N GLY A 226 9.11 21.63 -3.70
CA GLY A 226 8.45 22.16 -4.88
C GLY A 226 8.26 21.17 -6.03
N SER A 227 8.58 19.89 -5.81
CA SER A 227 8.41 18.85 -6.82
C SER A 227 6.96 18.40 -6.91
N PRO A 228 6.50 17.87 -8.07
CA PRO A 228 5.15 17.37 -8.22
C PRO A 228 4.75 16.37 -7.14
N LEU A 229 5.65 15.46 -6.76
CA LEU A 229 5.42 14.48 -5.71
C LEU A 229 5.05 15.14 -4.37
N TYR A 230 5.83 16.12 -3.92
CA TYR A 230 5.63 16.76 -2.63
C TYR A 230 4.54 17.83 -2.62
N CYS A 231 4.16 18.35 -3.81
CA CYS A 231 3.01 19.24 -4.00
C CYS A 231 1.68 18.48 -4.15
N ALA A 232 1.70 17.17 -4.39
CA ALA A 232 0.51 16.35 -4.54
C ALA A 232 -0.26 16.22 -3.21
N ALA A 233 -1.58 16.15 -3.30
CA ALA A 233 -2.43 15.94 -2.13
C ALA A 233 -2.19 14.55 -1.52
N MET A 234 -2.19 14.47 -0.19
CA MET A 234 -2.12 13.20 0.55
C MET A 234 -3.18 12.20 0.07
N ASP A 235 -4.35 12.66 -0.34
CA ASP A 235 -5.42 11.84 -0.89
C ASP A 235 -4.95 10.97 -2.07
N PHE A 236 -4.01 11.44 -2.87
CA PHE A 236 -3.46 10.71 -4.02
C PHE A 236 -2.31 9.79 -3.60
N THR A 237 -1.37 10.33 -2.82
CA THR A 237 -0.15 9.61 -2.41
C THR A 237 -0.44 8.43 -1.49
N PHE A 238 -1.54 8.47 -0.72
CA PHE A 238 -1.95 7.38 0.17
C PHE A 238 -3.03 6.45 -0.42
N SER A 239 -3.67 6.82 -1.54
CA SER A 239 -4.66 5.95 -2.18
C SER A 239 -4.00 4.97 -3.16
N LEU A 240 -3.11 5.45 -4.02
CA LEU A 240 -2.50 4.67 -5.10
C LEU A 240 -1.69 3.45 -4.62
N PRO A 241 -0.92 3.53 -3.49
CA PRO A 241 -0.17 2.38 -2.96
C PRO A 241 -1.02 1.16 -2.64
N ILE A 242 -2.31 1.34 -2.37
CA ILE A 242 -3.21 0.25 -1.95
C ILE A 242 -3.52 -0.73 -3.10
N ALA A 243 -3.71 -0.24 -4.33
CA ALA A 243 -4.04 -1.11 -5.47
C ALA A 243 -2.79 -1.60 -6.23
N ALA A 244 -1.67 -0.90 -6.12
CA ALA A 244 -0.44 -1.26 -6.83
C ALA A 244 0.01 -2.72 -6.61
N PRO A 245 0.05 -3.26 -5.37
CA PRO A 245 0.44 -4.65 -5.14
C PRO A 245 -0.57 -5.64 -5.71
N VAL A 246 -1.86 -5.31 -5.76
CA VAL A 246 -2.91 -6.22 -6.25
C VAL A 246 -2.72 -6.54 -7.74
N VAL A 247 -2.21 -5.58 -8.54
CA VAL A 247 -1.83 -5.78 -9.94
C VAL A 247 -0.75 -6.85 -10.08
N GLY A 248 0.30 -6.78 -9.26
CA GLY A 248 1.40 -7.75 -9.27
C GLY A 248 0.93 -9.15 -8.86
N VAL A 249 0.12 -9.25 -7.80
CA VAL A 249 -0.46 -10.52 -7.33
C VAL A 249 -1.32 -11.18 -8.40
N ALA A 250 -2.21 -10.42 -9.05
CA ALA A 250 -3.06 -10.94 -10.11
C ALA A 250 -2.24 -11.41 -11.32
N ARG A 251 -1.18 -10.66 -11.69
CA ARG A 251 -0.25 -11.04 -12.76
C ARG A 251 0.48 -12.34 -12.42
N ALA A 252 0.94 -12.51 -11.18
CA ALA A 252 1.55 -13.76 -10.71
C ALA A 252 0.58 -14.94 -10.83
N ALA A 253 -0.71 -14.75 -10.49
CA ALA A 253 -1.73 -15.79 -10.60
C ALA A 253 -1.96 -16.21 -12.07
N VAL A 254 -2.03 -15.26 -13.01
CA VAL A 254 -2.14 -15.56 -14.44
C VAL A 254 -0.91 -16.35 -14.92
N LYS A 255 0.30 -15.90 -14.60
CA LYS A 255 1.54 -16.60 -14.98
C LYS A 255 1.63 -18.01 -14.42
N GLU A 256 1.16 -18.22 -13.19
CA GLU A 256 1.09 -19.56 -12.59
C GLU A 256 0.13 -20.48 -13.38
N LEU A 257 -1.05 -20.00 -13.77
CA LEU A 257 -1.98 -20.77 -14.61
C LEU A 257 -1.36 -21.05 -15.98
N GLU A 258 -0.76 -20.06 -16.63
CA GLU A 258 -0.07 -20.22 -17.93
C GLU A 258 1.01 -21.30 -17.88
N GLY A 259 1.85 -21.28 -16.84
CA GLY A 259 2.91 -22.25 -16.63
C GLY A 259 2.36 -23.69 -16.52
N ARG A 260 1.30 -23.88 -15.72
CA ARG A 260 0.63 -25.17 -15.54
C ARG A 260 -0.02 -25.67 -16.82
N VAL A 261 -0.69 -24.79 -17.55
CA VAL A 261 -1.33 -25.13 -18.83
C VAL A 261 -0.26 -25.54 -19.85
N ARG A 262 0.82 -24.77 -19.96
CA ARG A 262 1.95 -25.10 -20.86
C ARG A 262 2.52 -26.48 -20.55
N GLN A 263 2.84 -26.75 -19.30
CA GLN A 263 3.37 -28.05 -18.86
C GLN A 263 2.41 -29.22 -19.21
N ARG A 264 1.09 -29.01 -19.02
CA ARG A 264 0.07 -30.01 -19.37
C ARG A 264 -0.02 -30.24 -20.87
N LEU A 265 0.03 -29.18 -21.67
CA LEU A 265 0.02 -29.29 -23.12
C LEU A 265 1.28 -30.00 -23.65
N GLU A 266 2.44 -29.67 -23.15
CA GLU A 266 3.70 -30.31 -23.53
C GLU A 266 3.70 -31.80 -23.20
N SER A 267 3.27 -32.18 -21.98
CA SER A 267 3.19 -33.60 -21.57
C SER A 267 2.19 -34.41 -22.39
N ALA A 268 1.16 -33.79 -22.95
CA ALA A 268 0.17 -34.40 -23.82
C ALA A 268 0.49 -34.27 -25.32
N ASN A 269 1.66 -33.77 -25.70
CA ASN A 269 2.02 -33.45 -27.09
C ASN A 269 0.94 -32.60 -27.80
N TYR A 270 0.39 -31.62 -27.09
CA TYR A 270 -0.63 -30.67 -27.55
C TYR A 270 -1.96 -31.28 -28.00
N ARG A 271 -2.17 -32.59 -27.82
CA ARG A 271 -3.41 -33.30 -28.26
C ARG A 271 -4.68 -32.81 -27.55
N ILE A 272 -4.52 -32.23 -26.35
CA ILE A 272 -5.64 -31.73 -25.54
C ILE A 272 -5.90 -30.24 -25.74
N ALA A 273 -5.22 -29.59 -26.69
CA ALA A 273 -5.33 -28.13 -26.86
C ALA A 273 -6.79 -27.66 -27.08
N ALA A 274 -7.58 -28.41 -27.85
CA ALA A 274 -8.98 -28.10 -28.10
C ALA A 274 -9.86 -28.14 -26.83
N GLU A 275 -9.49 -28.99 -25.85
CA GLU A 275 -10.18 -29.13 -24.57
C GLU A 275 -9.89 -27.98 -23.61
N GLN A 276 -8.84 -27.18 -23.89
CA GLN A 276 -8.40 -26.06 -23.05
C GLN A 276 -9.02 -24.71 -23.47
N THR A 277 -9.95 -24.67 -24.42
CA THR A 277 -10.51 -23.40 -24.96
C THR A 277 -11.04 -22.48 -23.86
N ALA A 278 -11.79 -22.99 -22.88
CA ALA A 278 -12.30 -22.20 -21.77
C ALA A 278 -11.18 -21.60 -20.90
N THR A 279 -10.12 -22.36 -20.67
CA THR A 279 -8.95 -21.91 -19.92
C THR A 279 -8.21 -20.80 -20.67
N PHE A 280 -8.05 -20.92 -21.99
CA PHE A 280 -7.42 -19.88 -22.81
C PHE A 280 -8.21 -18.58 -22.80
N LEU A 281 -9.54 -18.64 -22.86
CA LEU A 281 -10.41 -17.46 -22.74
C LEU A 281 -10.26 -16.78 -21.37
N ARG A 282 -10.19 -17.56 -20.28
CA ARG A 282 -9.99 -17.01 -18.93
C ARG A 282 -8.61 -16.35 -18.77
N ILE A 283 -7.54 -16.95 -19.32
CA ILE A 283 -6.21 -16.33 -19.35
C ILE A 283 -6.26 -14.99 -20.09
N ALA A 284 -6.87 -14.96 -21.28
CA ALA A 284 -6.96 -13.75 -22.08
C ALA A 284 -7.77 -12.64 -21.37
N GLU A 285 -8.93 -12.98 -20.81
CA GLU A 285 -9.77 -12.03 -20.07
C GLU A 285 -9.08 -11.50 -18.82
N ALA A 286 -8.49 -12.39 -18.02
CA ALA A 286 -7.77 -12.01 -16.80
C ALA A 286 -6.56 -11.08 -17.12
N SER A 287 -5.81 -11.41 -18.18
CA SER A 287 -4.69 -10.54 -18.64
C SER A 287 -5.19 -9.15 -19.05
N ALA A 288 -6.30 -9.08 -19.81
CA ALA A 288 -6.88 -7.80 -20.23
C ALA A 288 -7.40 -6.99 -19.04
N GLN A 289 -8.01 -7.60 -18.04
CA GLN A 289 -8.45 -6.95 -16.81
C GLN A 289 -7.28 -6.36 -16.02
N ILE A 290 -6.17 -7.10 -15.92
CA ILE A 290 -4.95 -6.64 -15.23
C ILE A 290 -4.29 -5.49 -15.98
N ASP A 291 -4.20 -5.56 -17.31
CA ASP A 291 -3.65 -4.50 -18.13
C ASP A 291 -4.50 -3.23 -18.05
N ALA A 292 -5.83 -3.36 -18.06
CA ALA A 292 -6.74 -2.22 -17.86
C ALA A 292 -6.60 -1.61 -16.46
N ALA A 293 -6.48 -2.43 -15.41
CA ALA A 293 -6.26 -1.96 -14.04
C ALA A 293 -4.95 -1.19 -13.91
N ARG A 294 -3.85 -1.74 -14.47
CA ARG A 294 -2.55 -1.07 -14.49
C ARG A 294 -2.59 0.25 -15.25
N ALA A 295 -3.17 0.26 -16.44
CA ALA A 295 -3.30 1.47 -17.27
C ALA A 295 -4.10 2.56 -16.54
N LEU A 296 -5.20 2.19 -15.87
CA LEU A 296 -6.02 3.10 -15.08
C LEU A 296 -5.23 3.69 -13.90
N LEU A 297 -4.46 2.90 -13.17
CA LEU A 297 -3.65 3.38 -12.05
C LEU A 297 -2.54 4.32 -12.53
N LEU A 298 -1.86 3.99 -13.62
CA LEU A 298 -0.79 4.84 -14.17
C LEU A 298 -1.33 6.16 -14.72
N ASP A 299 -2.46 6.14 -15.42
CA ASP A 299 -3.14 7.37 -15.87
C ASP A 299 -3.53 8.23 -14.65
N THR A 300 -4.11 7.60 -13.63
CA THR A 300 -4.50 8.27 -12.39
C THR A 300 -3.28 8.90 -11.69
N ALA A 301 -2.18 8.18 -11.55
CA ALA A 301 -0.96 8.68 -10.95
C ALA A 301 -0.39 9.88 -11.73
N ARG A 302 -0.27 9.76 -13.05
CA ARG A 302 0.26 10.82 -13.91
C ARG A 302 -0.61 12.08 -13.92
N ARG A 303 -1.92 11.92 -13.91
CA ARG A 303 -2.85 13.06 -13.89
C ARG A 303 -2.83 13.79 -12.56
N PHE A 304 -2.92 13.04 -11.45
CA PHE A 304 -3.11 13.64 -10.13
C PHE A 304 -1.82 14.03 -9.43
N CYS A 305 -0.68 13.41 -9.75
CA CYS A 305 0.61 13.83 -9.21
C CYS A 305 1.00 15.25 -9.63
N PHE A 306 0.51 15.72 -10.80
CA PHE A 306 0.78 17.06 -11.30
C PHE A 306 -0.30 18.10 -10.97
N ILE A 307 -1.34 17.71 -10.22
CA ILE A 307 -2.32 18.67 -9.68
C ILE A 307 -1.84 19.06 -8.28
N PRO A 308 -1.43 20.33 -8.06
CA PRO A 308 -1.09 20.80 -6.72
C PRO A 308 -2.26 20.54 -5.76
N ALA A 309 -1.97 20.14 -4.53
CA ALA A 309 -3.00 19.81 -3.55
C ALA A 309 -3.98 20.96 -3.30
N ALA A 310 -3.52 22.21 -3.39
CA ALA A 310 -4.37 23.39 -3.28
C ALA A 310 -5.41 23.55 -4.43
N GLU A 311 -5.17 22.90 -5.57
CA GLU A 311 -6.05 22.90 -6.75
C GLU A 311 -6.88 21.61 -6.85
N ALA A 312 -6.56 20.59 -6.04
CA ALA A 312 -7.25 19.30 -6.06
C ALA A 312 -8.68 19.42 -5.53
N THR A 313 -9.65 19.26 -6.43
CA THR A 313 -11.08 19.30 -6.06
C THR A 313 -11.52 18.04 -5.33
N ALA A 314 -12.66 18.10 -4.62
CA ALA A 314 -13.29 16.93 -4.02
C ALA A 314 -13.58 15.84 -5.06
N LEU A 315 -14.01 16.23 -6.26
CA LEU A 315 -14.22 15.31 -7.38
C LEU A 315 -12.93 14.62 -7.84
N ASN A 316 -11.80 15.34 -7.92
CA ASN A 316 -10.49 14.71 -8.25
C ASN A 316 -10.10 13.66 -7.20
N LYS A 317 -10.28 13.98 -5.92
CA LYS A 317 -10.00 13.06 -4.81
C LYS A 317 -10.91 11.82 -4.84
N ALA A 318 -12.20 12.02 -5.11
CA ALA A 318 -13.18 10.95 -5.26
C ALA A 318 -12.88 10.08 -6.50
N GLU A 319 -12.48 10.69 -7.62
CA GLU A 319 -12.08 9.99 -8.84
C GLU A 319 -10.84 9.11 -8.62
N CYS A 320 -9.82 9.62 -7.96
CA CYS A 320 -8.63 8.83 -7.60
C CYS A 320 -9.00 7.59 -6.80
N ARG A 321 -9.76 7.76 -5.71
CA ARG A 321 -10.21 6.65 -4.86
C ARG A 321 -11.06 5.62 -5.60
N ARG A 322 -11.98 6.08 -6.48
CA ARG A 322 -12.77 5.22 -7.36
C ARG A 322 -11.87 4.39 -8.27
N ASN A 323 -10.89 5.03 -8.91
CA ASN A 323 -9.98 4.35 -9.84
C ASN A 323 -9.14 3.29 -9.14
N VAL A 324 -8.63 3.58 -7.94
CA VAL A 324 -7.91 2.64 -7.08
C VAL A 324 -8.78 1.43 -6.73
N ALA A 325 -10.01 1.67 -6.25
CA ALA A 325 -10.93 0.61 -5.88
C ALA A 325 -11.36 -0.25 -7.09
N PHE A 326 -11.58 0.37 -8.25
CA PHE A 326 -11.96 -0.34 -9.46
C PHE A 326 -10.80 -1.18 -10.02
N ALA A 327 -9.58 -0.67 -10.00
CA ALA A 327 -8.38 -1.43 -10.38
C ALA A 327 -8.18 -2.66 -9.49
N ALA A 328 -8.33 -2.50 -8.17
CA ALA A 328 -8.28 -3.63 -7.22
C ALA A 328 -9.38 -4.65 -7.48
N GLN A 329 -10.60 -4.21 -7.82
CA GLN A 329 -11.72 -5.09 -8.17
C GLN A 329 -11.43 -5.90 -9.45
N LEU A 330 -10.92 -5.27 -10.50
CA LEU A 330 -10.53 -5.95 -11.75
C LEU A 330 -9.49 -7.04 -11.49
N CYS A 331 -8.43 -6.71 -10.73
CA CYS A 331 -7.37 -7.65 -10.38
C CYS A 331 -7.90 -8.82 -9.52
N ARG A 332 -8.78 -8.54 -8.56
CA ARG A 332 -9.43 -9.60 -7.76
C ARG A 332 -10.27 -10.52 -8.63
N HIS A 333 -11.05 -9.99 -9.57
CA HIS A 333 -11.85 -10.80 -10.50
C HIS A 333 -10.94 -11.67 -11.38
N ALA A 334 -9.86 -11.12 -11.92
CA ALA A 334 -8.86 -11.88 -12.67
C ALA A 334 -8.27 -13.03 -11.85
N ALA A 335 -7.83 -12.78 -10.62
CA ALA A 335 -7.26 -13.79 -9.73
C ALA A 335 -8.28 -14.90 -9.38
N ASN A 336 -9.54 -14.55 -9.12
CA ASN A 336 -10.60 -15.53 -8.87
C ASN A 336 -10.87 -16.39 -10.12
N SER A 337 -10.98 -15.77 -11.30
CA SER A 337 -11.23 -16.48 -12.57
C SER A 337 -10.13 -17.49 -12.88
N VAL A 338 -8.85 -17.14 -12.71
CA VAL A 338 -7.74 -18.07 -12.96
C VAL A 338 -7.62 -19.15 -11.88
N TYR A 339 -7.96 -18.84 -10.62
CA TYR A 339 -8.04 -19.84 -9.56
C TYR A 339 -9.07 -20.91 -9.87
N GLU A 340 -10.28 -20.54 -10.30
CA GLU A 340 -11.33 -21.47 -10.71
C GLU A 340 -10.89 -22.38 -11.88
N ALA A 341 -10.12 -21.82 -12.82
CA ALA A 341 -9.61 -22.58 -13.96
C ALA A 341 -8.46 -23.54 -13.60
N SER A 342 -7.86 -23.38 -12.43
CA SER A 342 -6.64 -24.11 -12.02
C SER A 342 -6.90 -25.55 -11.57
N GLY A 343 -8.15 -25.91 -11.24
CA GLY A 343 -8.56 -27.26 -10.83
C GLY A 343 -8.28 -27.58 -9.35
N ALA A 344 -8.77 -28.76 -8.91
CA ALA A 344 -8.81 -29.15 -7.49
C ALA A 344 -7.44 -29.35 -6.83
N SER A 345 -6.37 -29.56 -7.59
CA SER A 345 -5.00 -29.64 -7.03
C SER A 345 -4.54 -28.37 -6.32
N ASN A 346 -5.24 -27.25 -6.54
CA ASN A 346 -4.95 -25.97 -5.89
C ASN A 346 -5.61 -25.80 -4.51
N LEU A 347 -6.35 -26.81 -4.04
CA LEU A 347 -6.92 -26.81 -2.69
C LEU A 347 -5.89 -27.17 -1.62
N PHE A 348 -4.77 -27.81 -2.00
CA PHE A 348 -3.75 -28.23 -1.04
C PHE A 348 -3.04 -27.03 -0.41
N GLU A 349 -2.81 -27.09 0.90
CA GLU A 349 -1.97 -26.15 1.61
C GLU A 349 -0.56 -26.11 1.00
N GLY A 350 0.05 -24.93 0.99
CA GLY A 350 1.36 -24.70 0.39
C GLY A 350 1.34 -24.52 -1.15
N GLY A 351 0.20 -24.71 -1.82
CA GLY A 351 0.06 -24.46 -3.25
C GLY A 351 0.21 -22.97 -3.60
N GLU A 352 0.97 -22.64 -4.65
CA GLU A 352 1.19 -21.22 -5.03
C GLU A 352 -0.10 -20.54 -5.46
N MET A 353 -0.91 -21.17 -6.29
CA MET A 353 -2.16 -20.58 -6.81
C MET A 353 -3.15 -20.24 -5.68
N GLN A 354 -3.37 -21.13 -4.70
CA GLN A 354 -4.29 -20.83 -3.59
C GLN A 354 -3.76 -19.70 -2.70
N ARG A 355 -2.44 -19.57 -2.52
CA ARG A 355 -1.83 -18.46 -1.80
C ARG A 355 -2.06 -17.13 -2.53
N LEU A 356 -1.78 -17.08 -3.84
CA LEU A 356 -2.03 -15.90 -4.68
C LEU A 356 -3.51 -15.49 -4.66
N TRP A 357 -4.41 -16.48 -4.69
CA TRP A 357 -5.85 -16.23 -4.55
C TRP A 357 -6.22 -15.64 -3.18
N ARG A 358 -5.71 -16.22 -2.08
CA ARG A 358 -5.94 -15.69 -0.73
C ARG A 358 -5.41 -14.27 -0.58
N ASP A 359 -4.20 -14.02 -1.04
CA ASP A 359 -3.53 -12.73 -0.93
C ASP A 359 -4.24 -11.65 -1.77
N SER A 360 -4.67 -11.98 -3.00
CA SER A 360 -5.45 -11.07 -3.85
C SER A 360 -6.78 -10.69 -3.21
N ASN A 361 -7.51 -11.67 -2.65
CA ASN A 361 -8.78 -11.41 -1.99
C ASN A 361 -8.58 -10.61 -0.69
N ALA A 362 -7.57 -10.93 0.12
CA ALA A 362 -7.25 -10.18 1.33
C ALA A 362 -6.88 -8.72 1.01
N ALA A 363 -6.03 -8.47 0.02
CA ALA A 363 -5.65 -7.13 -0.40
C ALA A 363 -6.85 -6.28 -0.85
N ALA A 364 -7.77 -6.88 -1.61
CA ALA A 364 -8.96 -6.19 -2.10
C ALA A 364 -10.02 -5.90 -1.01
N THR A 365 -9.88 -6.44 0.21
CA THR A 365 -10.75 -6.10 1.35
C THR A 365 -10.26 -4.88 2.13
N HIS A 366 -9.07 -4.34 1.82
CA HIS A 366 -8.60 -3.12 2.43
C HIS A 366 -9.58 -1.98 2.16
N HIS A 367 -9.89 -1.14 3.18
CA HIS A 367 -10.87 -0.05 3.05
C HIS A 367 -10.62 0.83 1.81
N GLY A 368 -9.36 1.19 1.52
CA GLY A 368 -8.99 1.98 0.34
C GLY A 368 -9.21 1.28 -1.01
N ALA A 369 -9.47 -0.04 -1.02
CA ALA A 369 -9.76 -0.83 -2.21
C ALA A 369 -11.26 -1.22 -2.34
N MET A 370 -12.12 -0.83 -1.38
CA MET A 370 -13.53 -1.23 -1.37
C MET A 370 -14.34 -0.46 -2.40
N TRP A 371 -14.81 -1.15 -3.44
CA TRP A 371 -15.62 -0.56 -4.51
C TRP A 371 -16.90 0.11 -4.01
N ASP A 372 -17.65 -0.56 -3.13
CA ASP A 372 -18.93 -0.06 -2.64
C ASP A 372 -18.79 1.27 -1.89
N VAL A 373 -17.66 1.49 -1.23
CA VAL A 373 -17.34 2.73 -0.53
C VAL A 373 -16.96 3.83 -1.53
N HIS A 374 -15.97 3.56 -2.38
CA HIS A 374 -15.35 4.59 -3.21
C HIS A 374 -16.13 4.85 -4.51
N GLY A 375 -16.80 3.83 -5.06
CA GLY A 375 -17.75 3.98 -6.17
C GLY A 375 -18.96 4.83 -5.75
N LEU A 376 -19.53 4.56 -4.57
CA LEU A 376 -20.60 5.36 -4.01
C LEU A 376 -20.14 6.82 -3.76
N GLY A 377 -18.96 6.99 -3.15
CA GLY A 377 -18.39 8.32 -2.89
C GLY A 377 -18.26 9.15 -4.15
N TYR A 378 -17.67 8.57 -5.22
CA TYR A 378 -17.55 9.23 -6.51
C TYR A 378 -18.92 9.55 -7.13
N GLY A 379 -19.86 8.59 -7.15
CA GLY A 379 -21.18 8.79 -7.75
C GLY A 379 -21.94 9.93 -7.08
N ARG A 380 -21.86 10.06 -5.76
CA ARG A 380 -22.46 11.16 -5.01
C ARG A 380 -21.84 12.52 -5.36
N GLU A 381 -20.51 12.58 -5.34
CA GLU A 381 -19.76 13.80 -5.67
C GLU A 381 -20.02 14.26 -7.11
N ALA A 382 -20.08 13.34 -8.08
CA ALA A 382 -20.33 13.63 -9.48
C ALA A 382 -21.70 14.25 -9.75
N VAL A 383 -22.69 14.04 -8.89
CA VAL A 383 -24.04 14.63 -8.98
C VAL A 383 -24.26 15.77 -7.98
N GLY A 384 -23.19 16.23 -7.30
CA GLY A 384 -23.25 17.36 -6.36
C GLY A 384 -23.88 17.02 -5.00
N LEU A 385 -23.94 15.74 -4.61
CA LEU A 385 -24.39 15.34 -3.28
C LEU A 385 -23.23 15.33 -2.29
N PRO A 386 -23.43 15.77 -1.04
CA PRO A 386 -22.40 15.73 -0.02
C PRO A 386 -21.96 14.28 0.26
N PRO A 387 -20.74 14.06 0.80
CA PRO A 387 -20.29 12.74 1.23
C PRO A 387 -21.30 12.03 2.13
N ALA A 388 -21.38 10.70 2.05
CA ALA A 388 -22.39 9.91 2.77
C ALA A 388 -22.35 10.13 4.30
N TRP A 389 -21.17 10.34 4.88
CA TRP A 389 -20.99 10.62 6.31
C TRP A 389 -21.58 11.97 6.76
N MET A 390 -21.74 12.94 5.83
CA MET A 390 -22.39 14.24 6.12
C MET A 390 -23.92 14.17 6.15
N THR A 391 -24.52 13.11 5.63
CA THR A 391 -25.99 13.02 5.48
C THR A 391 -26.69 12.29 6.63
N GLY A 392 -25.96 11.93 7.68
CA GLY A 392 -26.55 11.23 8.84
C GLY A 392 -27.11 9.84 8.54
N ILE A 393 -26.84 9.28 7.36
CA ILE A 393 -27.13 7.88 7.09
C ILE A 393 -26.10 7.08 7.90
N LYS A 394 -26.48 6.77 9.15
CA LYS A 394 -25.78 5.76 9.94
C LYS A 394 -25.81 4.50 9.11
N SER A 395 -24.64 3.92 8.78
CA SER A 395 -24.55 2.53 8.41
C SER A 395 -25.32 1.76 9.49
N SER A 396 -26.34 0.98 9.09
CA SER A 396 -27.13 0.19 10.01
C SER A 396 -26.18 -0.51 11.00
N GLU A 397 -26.38 -0.24 12.28
CA GLU A 397 -25.70 -0.92 13.37
C GLU A 397 -25.88 -2.42 13.18
N ALA A 398 -24.84 -3.07 12.70
CA ALA A 398 -24.69 -4.50 12.90
C ALA A 398 -24.30 -4.65 14.37
N GLU A 399 -25.28 -4.88 15.25
CA GLU A 399 -25.01 -5.37 16.60
C GLU A 399 -24.14 -6.63 16.46
N PRO A 400 -23.05 -6.73 17.22
CA PRO A 400 -22.30 -7.97 17.28
C PRO A 400 -23.21 -9.01 17.96
N THR A 401 -23.67 -9.97 17.16
CA THR A 401 -24.27 -11.19 17.73
C THR A 401 -23.23 -11.87 18.60
N THR A 402 -23.53 -11.94 19.87
CA THR A 402 -22.84 -12.63 20.97
C THR A 402 -22.45 -14.07 20.62
#